data_0f96605aa294bee3d3924e282654c212
#
_entry.id   0f96605aa294bee3d3924e282654c212
#
_cell.length_a   1.000
_cell.length_b   1.000
_cell.length_c   1.000
_cell.angle_alpha   90.00
_cell.angle_beta   90.00
_cell.angle_gamma   90.00
#
_symmetry.space_group_name_H-M   'P 1'
#
loop_
_entity.id
_entity.type
_entity.pdbx_description
1 polymer ?
#
loop_
_entity_poly.entity_id
_entity_poly.type
_entity_poly.pdbx_seq_one_letter_code
_entity_poly.pdbx_strand_id
1 'polypeptide(L)'
;MALGGVARLRPWQGNWKAKFMAFFSLKPSASCLKKAVLVSGLLLTSAQGHADPGSEGPFLGLSGHWSGAGTVTMTNGATERIRCKAAYAVNATGKAVQQTLRCASDSYRVEISSNVISEGGSLSGSWAEATRGASGNISGRASGAEIVVNVAGPGFTAHLDLRTQGERQSVTIRPQGGTDVTAVSIALRKG
;
A
#
# COMPACT_ATOMS: atom_id res chain seq x y z
N MET A 1 -31.56 -33.39 33.15
CA MET A 1 -32.65 -33.20 32.17
C MET A 1 -32.45 -31.92 31.40
N ALA A 2 -32.51 -32.04 30.11
CA ALA A 2 -32.60 -31.10 29.00
C ALA A 2 -31.31 -30.38 28.64
N LEU A 3 -30.53 -30.81 27.64
CA LEU A 3 -30.68 -30.88 26.18
C LEU A 3 -30.88 -29.51 25.51
N GLY A 4 -29.91 -29.15 24.70
CA GLY A 4 -30.19 -28.82 23.33
C GLY A 4 -29.85 -27.40 22.90
N GLY A 5 -29.10 -27.31 21.85
CA GLY A 5 -29.12 -26.15 20.99
C GLY A 5 -27.81 -25.80 20.28
N VAL A 6 -27.30 -26.71 19.49
CA VAL A 6 -26.25 -26.37 18.52
C VAL A 6 -26.92 -25.66 17.34
N ALA A 7 -26.77 -24.34 17.25
CA ALA A 7 -27.18 -23.56 16.09
C ALA A 7 -26.18 -23.78 14.95
N ARG A 8 -26.59 -24.53 13.94
CA ARG A 8 -25.86 -24.67 12.66
C ARG A 8 -25.97 -23.39 11.86
N LEU A 9 -24.86 -22.72 11.68
CA LEU A 9 -24.76 -21.65 10.70
C LEU A 9 -24.74 -22.24 9.29
N ARG A 10 -25.69 -21.85 8.47
CA ARG A 10 -25.80 -22.23 7.06
C ARG A 10 -24.77 -21.45 6.25
N PRO A 11 -24.06 -22.09 5.30
CA PRO A 11 -23.20 -21.35 4.36
C PRO A 11 -24.06 -20.58 3.35
N TRP A 12 -23.77 -19.31 3.20
CA TRP A 12 -24.39 -18.42 2.23
C TRP A 12 -23.82 -18.72 0.83
N GLN A 13 -24.55 -19.47 0.02
CA GLN A 13 -24.25 -19.69 -1.38
C GLN A 13 -24.95 -18.61 -2.20
N GLY A 14 -24.24 -17.54 -2.50
CA GLY A 14 -24.64 -16.53 -3.47
C GLY A 14 -24.33 -17.00 -4.89
N ASN A 15 -25.38 -17.37 -5.60
CA ASN A 15 -25.38 -17.80 -6.99
C ASN A 15 -25.19 -16.60 -7.93
N TRP A 16 -23.98 -16.41 -8.47
CA TRP A 16 -23.66 -15.37 -9.46
C TRP A 16 -23.56 -15.95 -10.87
N LYS A 17 -24.65 -16.55 -11.35
CA LYS A 17 -24.77 -16.87 -12.78
C LYS A 17 -26.00 -16.21 -13.37
N ALA A 18 -25.78 -15.61 -14.54
CA ALA A 18 -26.76 -15.18 -15.55
C ALA A 18 -27.40 -13.80 -15.33
N LYS A 19 -26.87 -12.81 -16.09
CA LYS A 19 -27.69 -12.01 -17.02
C LYS A 19 -26.82 -10.95 -17.69
N PHE A 20 -26.27 -11.27 -18.85
CA PHE A 20 -26.03 -10.31 -19.93
C PHE A 20 -25.86 -11.09 -21.23
N MET A 21 -27.00 -11.48 -21.81
CA MET A 21 -27.14 -11.72 -23.23
C MET A 21 -28.47 -11.11 -23.64
N ALA A 22 -28.42 -10.07 -24.40
CA ALA A 22 -29.38 -9.81 -25.46
C ALA A 22 -29.14 -8.47 -26.18
N PHE A 23 -29.06 -8.60 -27.50
CA PHE A 23 -29.50 -7.65 -28.51
C PHE A 23 -28.55 -6.53 -28.93
N PHE A 24 -27.91 -6.75 -30.07
CA PHE A 24 -28.16 -5.90 -31.24
C PHE A 24 -27.80 -6.66 -32.51
N SER A 25 -28.83 -7.25 -33.14
CA SER A 25 -28.78 -7.76 -34.52
C SER A 25 -29.20 -6.61 -35.42
N LEU A 26 -28.28 -6.05 -36.19
CA LEU A 26 -28.60 -5.14 -37.31
C LEU A 26 -28.34 -5.87 -38.62
N LYS A 27 -29.43 -6.12 -39.35
CA LYS A 27 -29.45 -6.65 -40.70
C LYS A 27 -28.83 -5.64 -41.71
N PRO A 28 -28.05 -6.08 -42.68
CA PRO A 28 -27.67 -5.22 -43.78
C PRO A 28 -28.79 -5.11 -44.78
N SER A 29 -29.22 -3.89 -45.11
CA SER A 29 -30.09 -3.59 -46.27
C SER A 29 -29.16 -3.21 -47.43
N ALA A 30 -29.22 -3.99 -48.48
CA ALA A 30 -28.61 -3.70 -49.75
C ALA A 30 -29.52 -2.74 -50.55
N SER A 31 -28.99 -1.63 -51.06
CA SER A 31 -29.37 -1.08 -52.36
C SER A 31 -28.62 0.19 -52.72
N CYS A 32 -28.21 0.22 -53.98
CA CYS A 32 -27.93 1.32 -54.86
C CYS A 32 -26.53 1.92 -54.97
N LEU A 33 -25.96 1.44 -56.01
CA LEU A 33 -24.99 2.03 -56.97
C LEU A 33 -25.08 3.56 -57.15
N LYS A 34 -24.00 4.30 -56.93
CA LYS A 34 -23.55 5.38 -57.87
C LYS A 34 -22.10 5.75 -57.55
N LYS A 35 -21.28 5.71 -58.63
CA LYS A 35 -19.85 6.05 -58.67
C LYS A 35 -19.65 7.54 -58.28
N ALA A 36 -18.79 7.79 -57.31
CA ALA A 36 -18.08 9.07 -57.18
C ALA A 36 -16.71 8.78 -56.56
N VAL A 37 -15.68 8.86 -57.38
CA VAL A 37 -14.27 8.84 -56.98
C VAL A 37 -13.97 10.17 -56.34
N LEU A 38 -13.79 10.18 -55.04
CA LEU A 38 -13.18 11.27 -54.30
C LEU A 38 -12.04 10.68 -53.46
N VAL A 39 -10.83 11.01 -53.88
CA VAL A 39 -9.61 10.80 -53.15
C VAL A 39 -9.67 11.63 -51.87
N SER A 40 -10.10 11.04 -50.78
CA SER A 40 -9.98 11.64 -49.48
C SER A 40 -8.78 11.01 -48.75
N GLY A 41 -7.71 11.80 -48.65
CA GLY A 41 -6.56 11.45 -47.87
C GLY A 41 -6.96 11.19 -46.43
N LEU A 42 -6.80 9.95 -45.99
CA LEU A 42 -7.04 9.53 -44.60
C LEU A 42 -5.84 10.01 -43.77
N LEU A 43 -5.96 11.17 -43.15
CA LEU A 43 -5.04 11.60 -42.07
C LEU A 43 -5.31 10.70 -40.87
N LEU A 44 -4.52 9.64 -40.74
CA LEU A 44 -4.42 8.85 -39.51
C LEU A 44 -3.77 9.74 -38.44
N THR A 45 -4.58 10.50 -37.72
CA THR A 45 -4.13 11.12 -36.46
C THR A 45 -3.94 10.00 -35.45
N SER A 46 -2.70 9.57 -35.27
CA SER A 46 -2.30 8.73 -34.13
C SER A 46 -2.56 9.52 -32.87
N ALA A 47 -3.65 9.24 -32.17
CA ALA A 47 -3.88 9.70 -30.81
C ALA A 47 -2.77 9.03 -29.95
N GLN A 48 -1.68 9.76 -29.75
CA GLN A 48 -0.70 9.39 -28.72
C GLN A 48 -1.41 9.58 -27.38
N GLY A 49 -1.85 8.46 -26.81
CA GLY A 49 -2.33 8.45 -25.44
C GLY A 49 -1.19 8.89 -24.54
N HIS A 50 -1.21 10.15 -24.11
CA HIS A 50 -0.35 10.61 -23.04
C HIS A 50 -0.83 9.86 -21.80
N ALA A 51 -0.03 8.90 -21.33
CA ALA A 51 -0.20 8.36 -19.99
C ALA A 51 0.02 9.55 -19.04
N ASP A 52 -1.02 9.91 -18.32
CA ASP A 52 -0.99 11.00 -17.35
C ASP A 52 0.03 10.64 -16.26
N PRO A 53 1.14 11.40 -16.07
CA PRO A 53 2.15 11.09 -15.06
C PRO A 53 1.61 11.12 -13.63
N GLY A 54 0.34 11.56 -13.42
CA GLY A 54 -0.36 11.51 -12.15
C GLY A 54 -1.09 10.18 -11.85
N SER A 55 -1.03 9.19 -12.74
CA SER A 55 -1.74 7.91 -12.55
C SER A 55 -1.01 6.92 -11.64
N GLU A 56 0.30 7.04 -11.50
CA GLU A 56 1.12 6.14 -10.69
C GLU A 56 1.13 6.55 -9.22
N GLY A 57 0.93 5.56 -8.35
CA GLY A 57 0.90 5.79 -6.91
C GLY A 57 2.31 5.92 -6.29
N PRO A 58 2.40 6.48 -5.09
CA PRO A 58 3.67 6.82 -4.44
C PRO A 58 4.48 5.61 -3.98
N PHE A 59 3.92 4.40 -4.03
CA PHE A 59 4.55 3.21 -3.47
C PHE A 59 5.35 2.38 -4.47
N LEU A 60 5.31 2.67 -5.79
CA LEU A 60 5.97 1.83 -6.82
C LEU A 60 7.45 1.58 -6.53
N GLY A 61 8.18 2.60 -6.12
CA GLY A 61 9.61 2.48 -5.79
C GLY A 61 9.92 1.60 -4.59
N LEU A 62 8.91 1.31 -3.73
CA LEU A 62 9.11 0.52 -2.51
C LEU A 62 9.14 -0.98 -2.77
N SER A 63 8.49 -1.49 -3.82
CA SER A 63 8.30 -2.93 -4.06
C SER A 63 9.60 -3.74 -3.88
N GLY A 64 9.51 -4.87 -3.19
CA GLY A 64 10.61 -5.81 -2.99
C GLY A 64 11.10 -5.91 -1.55
N HIS A 65 12.31 -6.43 -1.40
CA HIS A 65 12.94 -6.69 -0.10
C HIS A 65 13.99 -5.63 0.20
N TRP A 66 14.03 -5.22 1.45
CA TRP A 66 14.93 -4.20 1.96
C TRP A 66 15.58 -4.68 3.25
N SER A 67 16.85 -4.37 3.45
CA SER A 67 17.56 -4.74 4.68
C SER A 67 18.53 -3.65 5.11
N GLY A 68 18.78 -3.60 6.40
CA GLY A 68 19.73 -2.61 6.92
C GLY A 68 19.79 -2.58 8.44
N ALA A 69 20.28 -1.48 8.95
CA ALA A 69 20.50 -1.26 10.37
C ALA A 69 19.93 0.08 10.82
N GLY A 70 19.74 0.20 12.12
CA GLY A 70 19.26 1.42 12.74
C GLY A 70 19.71 1.56 14.17
N THR A 71 19.21 2.61 14.81
CA THR A 71 19.42 2.93 16.22
C THR A 71 18.10 3.27 16.87
N VAL A 72 17.85 2.72 18.03
CA VAL A 72 16.77 3.12 18.95
C VAL A 72 17.40 3.98 20.02
N THR A 73 16.80 5.14 20.31
CA THR A 73 17.19 6.04 21.41
C THR A 73 16.10 6.01 22.48
N MET A 74 16.53 5.82 23.71
CA MET A 74 15.66 5.72 24.87
C MET A 74 15.56 7.05 25.60
N THR A 75 14.55 7.21 26.46
CA THR A 75 14.33 8.42 27.30
C THR A 75 15.48 8.73 28.26
N ASN A 76 16.21 7.71 28.72
CA ASN A 76 17.39 7.84 29.56
C ASN A 76 18.67 8.17 28.78
N GLY A 77 18.58 8.41 27.47
CA GLY A 77 19.71 8.69 26.58
C GLY A 77 20.46 7.46 26.08
N ALA A 78 20.14 6.25 26.55
CA ALA A 78 20.73 5.02 26.04
C ALA A 78 20.39 4.81 24.57
N THR A 79 21.29 4.21 23.81
CA THR A 79 21.08 3.85 22.43
C THR A 79 21.33 2.38 22.19
N GLU A 80 20.50 1.77 21.35
CA GLU A 80 20.65 0.36 20.99
C GLU A 80 20.65 0.21 19.45
N ARG A 81 21.55 -0.61 18.92
CA ARG A 81 21.60 -0.89 17.49
C ARG A 81 20.60 -1.99 17.14
N ILE A 82 19.87 -1.81 16.05
CA ILE A 82 18.92 -2.77 15.53
C ILE A 82 19.30 -3.14 14.09
N ARG A 83 18.94 -4.38 13.71
CA ARG A 83 18.98 -4.85 12.32
C ARG A 83 17.56 -5.07 11.86
N CYS A 84 17.24 -4.55 10.68
CA CYS A 84 15.90 -4.57 10.14
C CYS A 84 15.86 -5.23 8.75
N LYS A 85 14.76 -5.93 8.49
CA LYS A 85 14.37 -6.44 7.17
C LYS A 85 12.93 -5.99 6.91
N ALA A 86 12.69 -5.43 5.74
CA ALA A 86 11.36 -5.04 5.29
C ALA A 86 11.03 -5.72 3.97
N ALA A 87 9.77 -6.08 3.79
CA ALA A 87 9.22 -6.52 2.53
C ALA A 87 8.00 -5.66 2.19
N TYR A 88 7.95 -5.19 0.96
CA TYR A 88 6.85 -4.38 0.45
C TYR A 88 6.22 -5.08 -0.75
N ALA A 89 4.95 -5.43 -0.64
CA ALA A 89 4.11 -5.87 -1.75
C ALA A 89 3.25 -4.68 -2.20
N VAL A 90 3.54 -4.18 -3.39
CA VAL A 90 2.87 -2.99 -3.96
C VAL A 90 1.97 -3.45 -5.10
N ASN A 91 0.74 -2.92 -5.18
CA ASN A 91 -0.16 -3.22 -6.28
C ASN A 91 0.33 -2.58 -7.60
N ALA A 92 -0.22 -3.03 -8.73
CA ALA A 92 0.21 -2.59 -10.06
C ALA A 92 0.09 -1.08 -10.29
N THR A 93 -0.82 -0.39 -9.61
CA THR A 93 -0.98 1.06 -9.71
C THR A 93 -0.09 1.84 -8.76
N GLY A 94 0.62 1.19 -7.85
CA GLY A 94 1.42 1.86 -6.82
C GLY A 94 0.62 2.58 -5.74
N LYS A 95 -0.71 2.40 -5.69
CA LYS A 95 -1.61 3.11 -4.78
C LYS A 95 -1.92 2.33 -3.50
N ALA A 96 -1.53 1.07 -3.43
CA ALA A 96 -1.67 0.25 -2.22
C ALA A 96 -0.38 -0.51 -1.94
N VAL A 97 -0.02 -0.59 -0.68
CA VAL A 97 1.16 -1.30 -0.21
C VAL A 97 0.83 -2.13 1.02
N GLN A 98 1.30 -3.35 1.03
CA GLN A 98 1.41 -4.19 2.22
C GLN A 98 2.89 -4.24 2.62
N GLN A 99 3.18 -3.96 3.87
CA GLN A 99 4.52 -3.99 4.42
C GLN A 99 4.62 -5.02 5.54
N THR A 100 5.73 -5.72 5.59
CA THR A 100 6.19 -6.45 6.77
C THR A 100 7.56 -5.94 7.15
N LEU A 101 7.73 -5.52 8.40
CA LEU A 101 9.00 -5.04 8.95
C LEU A 101 9.36 -5.90 10.16
N ARG A 102 10.56 -6.47 10.15
CA ARG A 102 11.14 -7.19 11.27
C ARG A 102 12.43 -6.52 11.69
N CYS A 103 12.49 -6.08 12.93
CA CYS A 103 13.71 -5.55 13.52
C CYS A 103 14.08 -6.33 14.76
N ALA A 104 15.39 -6.51 14.97
CA ALA A 104 15.94 -7.19 16.15
C ALA A 104 17.23 -6.51 16.61
N SER A 105 17.43 -6.55 17.92
CA SER A 105 18.67 -6.26 18.64
C SER A 105 19.01 -7.43 19.58
N ASP A 106 19.94 -7.24 20.47
CA ASP A 106 20.30 -8.26 21.46
C ASP A 106 19.19 -8.43 22.52
N SER A 107 18.48 -7.34 22.86
CA SER A 107 17.46 -7.33 23.90
C SER A 107 16.02 -7.24 23.38
N TYR A 108 15.81 -7.01 22.07
CA TYR A 108 14.52 -6.58 21.55
C TYR A 108 14.20 -7.17 20.18
N ARG A 109 12.95 -7.55 19.97
CA ARG A 109 12.39 -7.94 18.67
C ARG A 109 11.06 -7.28 18.44
N VAL A 110 10.80 -6.87 17.21
CA VAL A 110 9.53 -6.33 16.76
C VAL A 110 9.20 -6.86 15.37
N GLU A 111 7.95 -7.22 15.16
CA GLU A 111 7.42 -7.60 13.87
C GLU A 111 6.14 -6.80 13.60
N ILE A 112 6.21 -5.92 12.62
CA ILE A 112 5.12 -5.02 12.24
C ILE A 112 4.64 -5.40 10.84
N SER A 113 3.33 -5.53 10.69
CA SER A 113 2.65 -5.57 9.40
C SER A 113 1.81 -4.32 9.22
N SER A 114 1.74 -3.78 8.01
CA SER A 114 0.87 -2.64 7.71
C SER A 114 0.25 -2.75 6.32
N ASN A 115 -0.94 -2.18 6.16
CA ASN A 115 -1.63 -2.04 4.90
C ASN A 115 -1.99 -0.56 4.73
N VAL A 116 -1.50 0.06 3.67
CA VAL A 116 -1.69 1.49 3.42
C VAL A 116 -2.19 1.71 2.00
N ILE A 117 -3.16 2.59 1.84
CA ILE A 117 -3.68 3.05 0.55
C ILE A 117 -3.38 4.55 0.39
N SER A 118 -3.23 4.97 -0.87
CA SER A 118 -3.03 6.35 -1.27
C SER A 118 -4.17 6.81 -2.17
N GLU A 119 -4.84 7.89 -1.77
CA GLU A 119 -5.89 8.57 -2.53
C GLU A 119 -5.58 10.05 -2.64
N GLY A 120 -5.26 10.53 -3.84
CA GLY A 120 -4.90 11.94 -4.06
C GLY A 120 -3.72 12.42 -3.21
N GLY A 121 -2.74 11.57 -2.93
CA GLY A 121 -1.58 11.87 -2.06
C GLY A 121 -1.85 11.75 -0.56
N SER A 122 -3.10 11.63 -0.13
CA SER A 122 -3.45 11.28 1.25
C SER A 122 -3.26 9.80 1.48
N LEU A 123 -2.73 9.45 2.65
CA LEU A 123 -2.47 8.07 3.05
C LEU A 123 -3.39 7.68 4.20
N SER A 124 -3.96 6.50 4.13
CA SER A 124 -4.72 5.88 5.20
C SER A 124 -4.43 4.39 5.27
N GLY A 125 -4.50 3.82 6.47
CA GLY A 125 -4.21 2.41 6.64
C GLY A 125 -4.27 1.93 8.08
N SER A 126 -3.79 0.71 8.25
CA SER A 126 -3.70 0.05 9.56
C SER A 126 -2.34 -0.61 9.72
N TRP A 127 -1.97 -0.85 10.97
CA TRP A 127 -0.78 -1.59 11.35
C TRP A 127 -1.09 -2.55 12.50
N ALA A 128 -0.29 -3.59 12.59
CA ALA A 128 -0.30 -4.52 13.71
C ALA A 128 1.14 -4.93 14.05
N GLU A 129 1.42 -5.08 15.33
CA GLU A 129 2.68 -5.59 15.89
C GLU A 129 2.41 -6.93 16.57
N ALA A 130 3.05 -7.99 16.07
CA ALA A 130 2.72 -9.36 16.45
C ALA A 130 3.26 -9.78 17.81
N THR A 131 4.39 -9.22 18.28
CA THR A 131 5.05 -9.64 19.52
C THR A 131 4.32 -9.20 20.79
N ARG A 132 3.62 -8.05 20.73
CA ARG A 132 2.85 -7.49 21.85
C ARG A 132 1.35 -7.45 21.62
N GLY A 133 0.90 -7.86 20.42
CA GLY A 133 -0.51 -7.83 20.07
C GLY A 133 -1.09 -6.41 19.94
N ALA A 134 -0.26 -5.43 19.61
CA ALA A 134 -0.70 -4.05 19.43
C ALA A 134 -1.13 -3.81 17.97
N SER A 135 -2.11 -2.93 17.78
CA SER A 135 -2.56 -2.53 16.45
C SER A 135 -3.14 -1.13 16.47
N GLY A 136 -3.29 -0.53 15.30
CA GLY A 136 -3.85 0.80 15.21
C GLY A 136 -3.95 1.31 13.77
N ASN A 137 -4.07 2.63 13.64
CA ASN A 137 -4.31 3.30 12.38
C ASN A 137 -3.08 4.07 11.91
N ILE A 138 -3.00 4.25 10.60
CA ILE A 138 -2.00 5.06 9.90
C ILE A 138 -2.75 6.13 9.12
N SER A 139 -2.30 7.38 9.21
CA SER A 139 -2.77 8.49 8.40
C SER A 139 -1.62 9.40 8.02
N GLY A 140 -1.65 10.00 6.84
CA GLY A 140 -0.56 10.87 6.42
C GLY A 140 -0.62 11.31 4.98
N ARG A 141 0.55 11.58 4.41
CA ARG A 141 0.70 12.06 3.04
C ARG A 141 1.95 11.48 2.38
N ALA A 142 1.87 11.34 1.06
CA ALA A 142 3.02 11.06 0.21
C ALA A 142 3.23 12.23 -0.75
N SER A 143 4.49 12.63 -0.92
CA SER A 143 4.91 13.67 -1.86
C SER A 143 6.25 13.30 -2.49
N GLY A 144 6.24 12.91 -3.75
CA GLY A 144 7.42 12.39 -4.43
C GLY A 144 8.02 11.19 -3.71
N ALA A 145 9.29 11.31 -3.34
CA ALA A 145 10.04 10.26 -2.65
C ALA A 145 9.82 10.20 -1.12
N GLU A 146 8.98 11.08 -0.59
CA GLU A 146 8.76 11.25 0.84
C GLU A 146 7.36 10.79 1.25
N ILE A 147 7.32 10.02 2.32
CA ILE A 147 6.10 9.55 2.96
C ILE A 147 6.16 9.98 4.41
N VAL A 148 5.19 10.79 4.83
CA VAL A 148 5.05 11.28 6.21
C VAL A 148 3.74 10.77 6.77
N VAL A 149 3.80 10.00 7.84
CA VAL A 149 2.61 9.42 8.46
C VAL A 149 2.61 9.60 9.97
N ASN A 150 1.41 9.71 10.51
CA ASN A 150 1.12 9.55 11.93
C ASN A 150 0.56 8.15 12.15
N VAL A 151 1.14 7.46 13.11
CA VAL A 151 0.74 6.13 13.55
C VAL A 151 0.09 6.29 14.91
N ALA A 152 -1.10 5.76 15.08
CA ALA A 152 -1.82 5.78 16.34
C ALA A 152 -2.09 4.35 16.81
N GLY A 153 -1.89 4.09 18.09
CA GLY A 153 -2.16 2.83 18.76
C GLY A 153 -2.63 3.03 20.21
N PRO A 154 -2.93 1.96 20.93
CA PRO A 154 -3.35 2.06 22.33
C PRO A 154 -2.25 2.70 23.19
N GLY A 155 -2.54 3.89 23.72
CA GLY A 155 -1.66 4.61 24.64
C GLY A 155 -0.47 5.34 24.03
N PHE A 156 -0.28 5.33 22.70
CA PHE A 156 0.80 6.08 22.05
C PHE A 156 0.43 6.58 20.66
N THR A 157 1.18 7.56 20.20
CA THR A 157 1.24 7.96 18.78
C THR A 157 2.69 8.01 18.34
N ALA A 158 2.94 7.98 17.04
CA ALA A 158 4.28 8.18 16.48
C ALA A 158 4.21 8.95 15.17
N HIS A 159 5.15 9.86 15.00
CA HIS A 159 5.41 10.50 13.72
C HIS A 159 6.51 9.75 12.98
N LEU A 160 6.28 9.41 11.72
CA LEU A 160 7.18 8.62 10.91
C LEU A 160 7.44 9.33 9.59
N ASP A 161 8.72 9.58 9.31
CA ASP A 161 9.24 10.08 8.06
C ASP A 161 9.96 8.95 7.33
N LEU A 162 9.56 8.66 6.10
CA LEU A 162 10.20 7.69 5.23
C LEU A 162 10.58 8.37 3.92
N ARG A 163 11.84 8.28 3.54
CA ARG A 163 12.37 8.83 2.29
C ARG A 163 13.08 7.75 1.50
N THR A 164 12.69 7.59 0.24
CA THR A 164 13.28 6.59 -0.66
C THR A 164 13.95 7.26 -1.84
N GLN A 165 15.21 6.93 -2.10
CA GLN A 165 16.00 7.42 -3.23
C GLN A 165 16.67 6.23 -3.92
N GLY A 166 16.11 5.79 -5.04
CA GLY A 166 16.54 4.58 -5.72
C GLY A 166 16.49 3.37 -4.79
N GLU A 167 17.62 2.75 -4.54
CA GLU A 167 17.74 1.56 -3.69
C GLU A 167 18.09 1.88 -2.22
N ARG A 168 17.96 3.13 -1.81
CA ARG A 168 18.21 3.56 -0.43
C ARG A 168 16.95 4.11 0.19
N GLN A 169 16.71 3.73 1.43
CA GLN A 169 15.58 4.19 2.21
C GLN A 169 16.06 4.62 3.60
N SER A 170 15.60 5.78 4.05
CA SER A 170 15.76 6.25 5.43
C SER A 170 14.39 6.34 6.09
N VAL A 171 14.31 5.87 7.33
CA VAL A 171 13.10 5.93 8.16
C VAL A 171 13.46 6.55 9.49
N THR A 172 12.73 7.58 9.88
CA THR A 172 12.82 8.18 11.22
C THR A 172 11.47 8.08 11.88
N ILE A 173 11.44 7.59 13.13
CA ILE A 173 10.22 7.44 13.92
C ILE A 173 10.41 8.19 15.22
N ARG A 174 9.43 9.03 15.57
CA ARG A 174 9.38 9.78 16.84
C ARG A 174 8.10 9.41 17.57
N PRO A 175 8.17 8.46 18.49
CA PRO A 175 7.02 8.11 19.34
C PRO A 175 6.69 9.23 20.33
N GLN A 176 5.42 9.29 20.71
CA GLN A 176 4.89 10.20 21.72
C GLN A 176 3.95 9.43 22.65
N GLY A 177 4.19 9.53 23.95
CA GLY A 177 3.41 8.82 24.97
C GLY A 177 3.72 7.32 25.05
N GLY A 178 3.42 6.70 26.18
CA GLY A 178 3.35 5.25 26.39
C GLY A 178 4.59 4.41 26.09
N THR A 179 5.76 5.01 25.89
CA THR A 179 6.99 4.28 25.51
C THR A 179 8.23 4.97 26.08
N ASP A 180 9.23 4.17 26.41
CA ASP A 180 10.57 4.67 26.80
C ASP A 180 11.46 4.98 25.58
N VAL A 181 10.95 4.87 24.35
CA VAL A 181 11.66 5.20 23.12
C VAL A 181 11.37 6.64 22.74
N THR A 182 12.41 7.43 22.47
CA THR A 182 12.30 8.82 22.00
C THR A 182 12.49 8.95 20.50
N ALA A 183 13.31 8.08 19.90
CA ALA A 183 13.55 8.09 18.46
C ALA A 183 14.01 6.73 17.94
N VAL A 184 13.64 6.42 16.70
CA VAL A 184 14.21 5.31 15.94
C VAL A 184 14.68 5.85 14.60
N SER A 185 15.90 5.53 14.20
CA SER A 185 16.45 5.85 12.89
C SER A 185 16.91 4.56 12.20
N ILE A 186 16.45 4.33 10.97
CA ILE A 186 16.77 3.12 10.21
C ILE A 186 17.23 3.51 8.81
N ALA A 187 18.31 2.89 8.34
CA ALA A 187 18.76 2.99 6.96
C ALA A 187 18.67 1.62 6.31
N LEU A 188 17.94 1.52 5.22
CA LEU A 188 17.74 0.29 4.46
C LEU A 188 18.30 0.41 3.05
N ARG A 189 18.67 -0.73 2.49
CA ARG A 189 19.00 -0.91 1.07
C ARG A 189 18.12 -2.00 0.47
N LYS A 190 17.74 -1.79 -0.76
CA LYS A 190 17.02 -2.80 -1.56
C LYS A 190 18.00 -3.93 -1.90
N GLY A 191 17.54 -5.18 -1.73
CA GLY A 191 18.29 -6.38 -2.03
C GLY A 191 17.62 -7.22 -3.12
#